data_fc486fe92327d566ae9702adef01f3bb
#
_entry.id   fc486fe92327d566ae9702adef01f3bb
#
_cell.length_a   1.000
_cell.length_b   1.000
_cell.length_c   1.000
_cell.angle_alpha   90.00
_cell.angle_beta   90.00
_cell.angle_gamma   90.00
#
_symmetry.space_group_name_H-M   'P 1'
#
loop_
_entity.id
_entity.type
_entity.pdbx_description
1 polymer ?
#
loop_
_entity_poly.entity_id
_entity_poly.type
_entity_poly.pdbx_seq_one_letter_code
_entity_poly.pdbx_strand_id
1 'polypeptide(L)' 'MYEGILIWHEDSIAVQHFLHGNLIFTKLKRGQEVEIFQNGYWHKVKIHSTTDEPYIENWNYGDCLGCEVRLDEYTGE' A
#
# COMPACT_ATOMS: atom_id res chain seq x y z
N MET A 1 0.27 -6.23 12.77
CA MET A 1 0.56 -5.13 11.85
C MET A 1 1.63 -5.54 10.86
N TYR A 2 1.42 -5.28 9.62
CA TYR A 2 2.36 -5.63 8.57
C TYR A 2 2.94 -4.37 7.96
N GLU A 3 4.23 -4.39 7.67
CA GLU A 3 4.92 -3.24 7.08
C GLU A 3 5.59 -3.67 5.79
N GLY A 4 5.63 -2.75 4.82
CA GLY A 4 6.28 -3.01 3.58
C GLY A 4 6.44 -1.75 2.76
N ILE A 5 6.62 -1.93 1.47
CA ILE A 5 6.83 -0.84 0.53
C ILE A 5 5.69 -0.82 -0.47
N LEU A 6 5.15 0.36 -0.73
CA LEU A 6 4.09 0.50 -1.71
C LEU A 6 4.68 0.43 -3.11
N ILE A 7 4.18 -0.47 -3.93
CA ILE A 7 4.68 -0.66 -5.29
C ILE A 7 3.54 -0.86 -6.28
N TRP A 8 3.90 -0.83 -7.55
CA TRP A 8 2.99 -1.20 -8.63
C TRP A 8 3.34 -2.63 -9.04
N HIS A 9 2.38 -3.53 -8.95
CA HIS A 9 2.62 -4.95 -9.21
C HIS A 9 1.43 -5.55 -9.95
N GLU A 10 1.69 -6.10 -11.13
CA GLU A 10 0.66 -6.76 -11.94
C GLU A 10 -0.59 -5.89 -12.11
N ASP A 11 -0.35 -4.67 -12.56
CA ASP A 11 -1.43 -3.71 -12.88
C ASP A 11 -2.27 -3.29 -11.68
N SER A 12 -1.69 -3.33 -10.48
CA SER A 12 -2.40 -2.93 -9.27
C SER A 12 -1.43 -2.38 -8.24
N ILE A 13 -1.94 -1.53 -7.36
CA ILE A 13 -1.16 -1.07 -6.21
C ILE A 13 -1.04 -2.22 -5.24
N ALA A 14 0.16 -2.47 -4.75
CA ALA A 14 0.40 -3.56 -3.81
C ALA A 14 1.44 -3.16 -2.79
N VAL A 15 1.55 -3.96 -1.73
CA VAL A 15 2.57 -3.79 -0.71
C VAL A 15 3.53 -4.96 -0.83
N GLN A 16 4.81 -4.63 -0.98
CA GLN A 16 5.87 -5.62 -1.02
C GLN A 16 6.40 -5.79 0.40
N HIS A 17 6.32 -7.00 0.93
CA HIS A 17 6.79 -7.26 2.29
C HIS A 17 7.34 -8.67 2.39
N PHE A 18 8.01 -8.93 3.52
CA PHE A 18 8.57 -10.25 3.79
C PHE A 18 7.71 -10.96 4.84
N LEU A 19 7.46 -12.23 4.62
CA LEU A 19 6.74 -13.07 5.56
C LEU A 19 7.47 -14.40 5.63
N HIS A 20 7.97 -14.74 6.82
CA HIS A 20 8.74 -15.98 7.03
C HIS A 20 9.90 -16.13 6.05
N GLY A 21 10.55 -15.02 5.76
CA GLY A 21 11.71 -15.02 4.87
C GLY A 21 11.39 -15.01 3.39
N ASN A 22 10.12 -15.02 3.03
CA ASN A 22 9.69 -14.99 1.64
C ASN A 22 9.18 -13.61 1.25
N LEU A 23 9.50 -13.19 0.04
CA LEU A 23 9.01 -11.94 -0.48
C LEU A 23 7.57 -12.12 -0.96
N ILE A 24 6.68 -11.31 -0.44
CA ILE A 24 5.26 -11.42 -0.73
C ILE A 24 4.71 -10.10 -1.21
N PHE A 25 3.78 -10.16 -2.16
CA PHE A 25 3.08 -8.98 -2.68
C PHE A 25 1.62 -9.09 -2.30
N THR A 26 1.16 -8.15 -1.48
CA THR A 26 -0.24 -8.11 -1.05
C THR A 26 -0.94 -6.99 -1.79
N LYS A 27 -1.87 -7.33 -2.67
CA LYS A 27 -2.62 -6.33 -3.42
C LYS A 27 -3.58 -5.62 -2.49
N LEU A 28 -3.60 -4.30 -2.59
CA LEU A 28 -4.52 -3.50 -1.81
C LEU A 28 -5.90 -3.57 -2.41
N LYS A 29 -6.91 -3.34 -1.59
CA LYS A 29 -8.29 -3.42 -2.02
C LYS A 29 -8.94 -2.05 -1.95
N ARG A 30 -9.93 -1.86 -2.80
CA ARG A 30 -10.73 -0.64 -2.77
C ARG A 30 -11.41 -0.52 -1.41
N GLY A 31 -11.32 0.67 -0.83
CA GLY A 31 -11.91 0.92 0.47
C GLY A 31 -11.05 0.57 1.66
N GLN A 32 -9.90 -0.04 1.42
CA GLN A 32 -8.98 -0.40 2.49
C GLN A 32 -8.27 0.85 3.02
N GLU A 33 -8.06 0.88 4.33
CA GLU A 33 -7.28 1.95 4.95
C GLU A 33 -5.88 1.43 5.28
N VAL A 34 -4.89 2.26 4.97
CA VAL A 34 -3.50 1.93 5.26
C VAL A 34 -2.82 3.18 5.80
N GLU A 35 -1.62 3.01 6.37
CA GLU A 35 -0.82 4.14 6.80
C GLU A 35 0.41 4.22 5.92
N ILE A 36 0.70 5.41 5.43
CA ILE A 36 1.85 5.67 4.57
C ILE A 36 2.80 6.60 5.31
N PHE A 37 4.08 6.25 5.34
CA PHE A 37 5.08 7.08 5.98
C PHE A 37 5.63 8.09 4.99
N GLN A 38 5.41 9.37 5.27
CA GLN A 38 5.90 10.43 4.40
C GLN A 38 6.06 11.71 5.21
N ASN A 39 7.08 12.48 4.85
CA ASN A 39 7.39 13.75 5.52
C ASN A 39 7.59 13.60 7.02
N GLY A 40 8.10 12.45 7.45
CA GLY A 40 8.46 12.25 8.84
C GLY A 40 7.42 11.62 9.73
N TYR A 41 6.21 11.36 9.22
CA TYR A 41 5.23 10.67 10.03
C TYR A 41 4.26 9.85 9.19
N TRP A 42 3.46 9.03 9.89
CA TRP A 42 2.51 8.15 9.26
C TRP A 42 1.21 8.87 8.99
N HIS A 43 0.68 8.67 7.79
CA HIS A 43 -0.60 9.26 7.37
C HIS A 43 -1.58 8.13 7.10
N LYS A 44 -2.74 8.18 7.72
CA LYS A 44 -3.78 7.20 7.45
C LYS A 44 -4.55 7.64 6.22
N VAL A 45 -4.63 6.77 5.23
CA VAL A 45 -5.29 7.09 3.96
C VAL A 45 -6.18 5.94 3.53
N LYS A 46 -7.20 6.26 2.74
CA LYS A 46 -8.10 5.26 2.19
C LYS A 46 -7.77 5.05 0.72
N ILE A 47 -7.78 3.79 0.31
CA ILE A 47 -7.54 3.42 -1.08
C ILE A 47 -8.86 3.46 -1.82
N HIS A 48 -9.00 4.34 -2.79
CA HIS A 48 -10.24 4.49 -3.54
C HIS A 48 -10.25 3.67 -4.82
N SER A 49 -9.09 3.49 -5.43
CA SER A 49 -8.96 2.72 -6.65
C SER A 49 -7.58 2.11 -6.69
N THR A 50 -7.48 0.87 -7.17
CA THR A 50 -6.19 0.15 -7.18
C THR A 50 -5.68 -0.16 -8.58
N THR A 51 -6.53 -0.05 -9.60
CA THR A 51 -6.15 -0.38 -10.97
C THR A 51 -6.55 0.75 -11.91
N ASP A 52 -6.05 0.69 -13.14
CA ASP A 52 -6.30 1.68 -14.19
C ASP A 52 -5.85 3.08 -13.78
N GLU A 53 -6.68 3.80 -13.05
CA GLU A 53 -6.31 5.10 -12.52
C GLU A 53 -6.35 5.00 -10.99
N PRO A 54 -5.28 4.50 -10.38
CA PRO A 54 -5.26 4.32 -8.93
C PRO A 54 -5.44 5.65 -8.20
N TYR A 55 -6.21 5.62 -7.13
CA TYR A 55 -6.47 6.83 -6.37
C TYR A 55 -6.37 6.55 -4.88
N ILE A 56 -5.47 7.28 -4.24
CA ILE A 56 -5.28 7.23 -2.79
C ILE A 56 -5.74 8.58 -2.25
N GLU A 57 -6.58 8.55 -1.24
CA GLU A 57 -7.17 9.77 -0.68
C GLU A 57 -6.09 10.78 -0.32
N ASN A 58 -6.26 12.00 -0.87
CA ASN A 58 -5.37 13.13 -0.60
C ASN A 58 -3.93 12.96 -1.09
N TRP A 59 -3.66 11.92 -1.86
CA TRP A 59 -2.29 11.66 -2.33
C TRP A 59 -2.29 11.21 -3.77
N ASN A 60 -1.27 11.63 -4.48
CA ASN A 60 -1.00 11.10 -5.81
C ASN A 60 -0.28 9.77 -5.61
N TYR A 61 -0.82 8.68 -6.16
CA TYR A 61 -0.21 7.38 -5.93
C TYR A 61 1.23 7.31 -6.41
N GLY A 62 1.57 8.07 -7.45
CA GLY A 62 2.93 8.12 -7.95
C GLY A 62 3.92 8.67 -6.94
N ASP A 63 3.46 9.60 -6.10
CA ASP A 63 4.30 10.14 -5.04
C ASP A 63 4.40 9.19 -3.87
N CYS A 64 3.48 8.25 -3.77
CA CYS A 64 3.47 7.28 -2.68
C CYS A 64 4.24 6.01 -3.00
N LEU A 65 4.48 5.75 -4.27
CA LEU A 65 5.23 4.55 -4.66
C LEU A 65 6.64 4.60 -4.07
N GLY A 66 7.05 3.49 -3.47
CA GLY A 66 8.34 3.41 -2.80
C GLY A 66 8.31 3.83 -1.35
N CYS A 67 7.19 4.39 -0.87
CA CYS A 67 7.07 4.80 0.52
C CYS A 67 6.78 3.59 1.40
N GLU A 68 7.20 3.68 2.68
CA GLU A 68 6.84 2.65 3.64
C GLU A 68 5.34 2.70 3.91
N VAL A 69 4.73 1.53 4.08
CA VAL A 69 3.30 1.45 4.32
C VAL A 69 3.04 0.41 5.41
N ARG A 70 2.03 0.66 6.24
CA ARG A 70 1.62 -0.25 7.30
C ARG A 70 0.18 -0.68 7.08
N LEU A 71 -0.07 -1.97 7.28
CA LEU A 71 -1.40 -2.55 7.22
C LEU A 71 -1.76 -3.06 8.61
N ASP A 72 -2.98 -2.78 9.06
CA ASP A 72 -3.42 -3.26 10.36
C ASP A 72 -3.53 -4.78 10.38
N GLU A 73 -3.99 -5.36 9.29
CA GLU A 73 -4.09 -6.80 9.19
C GLU A 73 -3.83 -7.23 7.75
N TYR A 74 -3.48 -8.50 7.62
CA TYR A 74 -3.18 -9.06 6.33
C TYR A 74 -4.47 -9.38 5.60
N THR A 75 -4.76 -8.65 4.54
CA THR A 75 -5.98 -8.82 3.77
C THR A 75 -5.73 -9.36 2.38
N GLY A 76 -4.49 -9.63 2.02
CA GLY A 76 -4.14 -10.09 0.70
C GLY A 76 -4.69 -11.45 0.39
N GLU A 77 -4.92 -11.69 -0.84
CA GLU A 77 -5.36 -12.98 -1.32
C GLU A 77 -4.42 -13.51 -2.31
#